data_99f13afff43435941c5235b89cc5c7a5
#
_entry.id   99f13afff43435941c5235b89cc5c7a5
#
_cell.length_a   1.000
_cell.length_b   1.000
_cell.length_c   1.000
_cell.angle_alpha   90.00
_cell.angle_beta   90.00
_cell.angle_gamma   90.00
#
_symmetry.space_group_name_H-M   'P 1'
#
loop_
_entity.id
_entity.type
_entity.pdbx_description
1 polymer ?
#
loop_
_entity_poly.entity_id
_entity_poly.type
_entity_poly.pdbx_seq_one_letter_code
_entity_poly.pdbx_strand_id
1 'polypeptide(L)'
;MTLTKFTTILMVFLSSISFAQPLQNGMAILTHWTGASGQWDAFSIFDTENNMSAPLGQNWATTFNTPADPAIHDQWKGTNMGDVFGVAIDDQKNAYFTTTKVISSSGSTTTNSGVAGDGGVYKLNANDWSITPLITTGTGANQIPNQNVGLGNICFDKWNNQLFITNFEDGKIYRFDTNGNLLSTFDPFDPDNGTPGFAGHGEAIWGINVYADGSNNVKVYFSQWTEDNSLATSTNINNSVWSVDLDASGEFSGTEDFCFSLPDLTTITGGSYPISDITFSADGKMYVCEKQQGGWSTFGGFDNLFTPGAHNSRLMEFTNSGGNWTMNQQYGVGNYNTPNTANNTAGGVALSNRETVNGIDCEKLIWATGDALRFSGYNPPDGGQTYIYGAAGIPVEGNSIDPTSPDYVQITSIYVDVNYTIVSDQGEG
;
A
#
# COMPACT_ATOMS: atom_id res chain seq x y z
N MET A 1 12.39 0.10 79.86
CA MET A 1 11.29 -0.36 78.99
C MET A 1 11.37 0.45 77.69
N THR A 2 12.08 -0.09 76.68
CA THR A 2 12.47 0.59 75.46
C THR A 2 11.50 0.17 74.36
N LEU A 3 10.69 1.10 73.86
CA LEU A 3 9.72 0.89 72.78
C LEU A 3 10.45 0.96 71.45
N THR A 4 10.58 -0.16 70.76
CA THR A 4 11.09 -0.26 69.41
C THR A 4 9.97 0.08 68.43
N LYS A 5 10.11 1.18 67.70
CA LYS A 5 9.20 1.57 66.61
C LYS A 5 9.53 0.72 65.39
N PHE A 6 8.59 -0.10 64.96
CA PHE A 6 8.61 -0.74 63.64
C PHE A 6 8.09 0.24 62.61
N THR A 7 8.95 0.65 61.69
CA THR A 7 8.56 1.41 60.51
C THR A 7 8.30 0.43 59.37
N THR A 8 7.04 0.23 59.01
CA THR A 8 6.66 -0.58 57.86
C THR A 8 6.86 0.28 56.62
N ILE A 9 7.84 -0.06 55.77
CA ILE A 9 8.02 0.56 54.46
C ILE A 9 7.07 -0.14 53.50
N LEU A 10 5.99 0.51 53.06
CA LEU A 10 5.12 0.09 52.00
C LEU A 10 5.82 0.39 50.68
N MET A 11 6.46 -0.57 50.05
CA MET A 11 6.90 -0.50 48.65
C MET A 11 5.69 -0.58 47.72
N VAL A 12 5.25 0.55 47.21
CA VAL A 12 4.32 0.61 46.09
C VAL A 12 5.12 0.31 44.83
N PHE A 13 4.99 -0.90 44.30
CA PHE A 13 5.43 -1.19 42.94
C PHE A 13 4.47 -0.47 41.97
N LEU A 14 4.87 0.70 41.52
CA LEU A 14 4.33 1.29 40.31
C LEU A 14 4.86 0.46 39.16
N SER A 15 4.07 -0.54 38.72
CA SER A 15 4.25 -1.09 37.40
C SER A 15 4.06 0.07 36.42
N SER A 16 5.12 0.48 35.77
CA SER A 16 5.03 1.36 34.61
C SER A 16 4.20 0.61 33.56
N ILE A 17 2.94 0.95 33.44
CA ILE A 17 2.15 0.55 32.30
C ILE A 17 2.77 1.33 31.15
N SER A 18 3.57 0.65 30.35
CA SER A 18 4.05 1.19 29.08
C SER A 18 2.85 1.18 28.16
N PHE A 19 2.22 2.33 28.01
CA PHE A 19 1.24 2.52 26.94
C PHE A 19 1.99 2.46 25.62
N ALA A 20 1.42 1.78 24.64
CA ALA A 20 1.88 1.90 23.27
C ALA A 20 1.92 3.39 22.91
N GLN A 21 2.97 3.82 22.24
CA GLN A 21 3.07 5.20 21.81
C GLN A 21 2.04 5.39 20.70
N PRO A 22 1.12 6.36 20.79
CA PRO A 22 0.13 6.54 19.72
C PRO A 22 0.82 6.81 18.38
N LEU A 23 0.17 6.43 17.28
CA LEU A 23 0.64 6.78 15.94
C LEU A 23 0.82 8.29 15.85
N GLN A 24 1.98 8.72 15.42
CA GLN A 24 2.37 10.13 15.33
C GLN A 24 2.64 10.51 13.87
N ASN A 25 2.66 11.80 13.61
CA ASN A 25 3.18 12.31 12.35
C ASN A 25 4.63 11.86 12.21
N GLY A 26 5.07 11.60 10.98
CA GLY A 26 6.41 11.07 10.74
C GLY A 26 6.56 9.55 10.90
N MET A 27 5.54 8.85 11.34
CA MET A 27 5.50 7.41 11.27
C MET A 27 4.93 6.93 9.93
N ALA A 28 5.52 5.89 9.38
CA ALA A 28 5.03 5.21 8.19
C ALA A 28 4.59 3.78 8.53
N ILE A 29 3.58 3.32 7.83
CA ILE A 29 3.08 1.95 7.88
C ILE A 29 3.40 1.30 6.54
N LEU A 30 3.97 0.11 6.59
CA LEU A 30 4.32 -0.68 5.44
C LEU A 30 3.67 -2.06 5.57
N THR A 31 2.85 -2.44 4.59
CA THR A 31 2.24 -3.76 4.53
C THR A 31 3.15 -4.75 3.84
N HIS A 32 3.09 -6.02 4.25
CA HIS A 32 3.92 -7.06 3.67
C HIS A 32 3.31 -8.46 3.79
N TRP A 33 3.90 -9.42 3.09
CA TRP A 33 3.49 -10.81 3.12
C TRP A 33 3.72 -11.44 4.50
N THR A 34 2.77 -12.27 4.94
CA THR A 34 2.78 -12.86 6.29
C THR A 34 3.40 -14.25 6.38
N GLY A 35 3.96 -14.73 5.30
CA GLY A 35 4.50 -16.09 5.22
C GLY A 35 3.42 -17.14 4.95
N ALA A 36 3.83 -18.30 4.45
CA ALA A 36 2.92 -19.37 4.03
C ALA A 36 1.97 -19.87 5.16
N SER A 37 2.34 -19.68 6.41
CA SER A 37 1.52 -20.05 7.58
C SER A 37 0.98 -18.85 8.36
N GLY A 38 1.14 -17.63 7.83
CA GLY A 38 0.69 -16.40 8.49
C GLY A 38 1.40 -16.09 9.81
N GLN A 39 2.61 -16.60 9.99
CA GLN A 39 3.34 -16.43 11.25
C GLN A 39 4.03 -15.07 11.39
N TRP A 40 4.17 -14.35 10.30
CA TRP A 40 4.79 -13.01 10.29
C TRP A 40 3.76 -11.92 10.46
N ASP A 41 4.22 -10.75 10.84
CA ASP A 41 3.38 -9.58 10.94
C ASP A 41 2.90 -9.16 9.54
N ALA A 42 1.66 -8.67 9.44
CA ALA A 42 1.08 -8.24 8.17
C ALA A 42 1.51 -6.82 7.77
N PHE A 43 2.09 -6.09 8.69
CA PHE A 43 2.61 -4.75 8.47
C PHE A 43 3.67 -4.39 9.50
N SER A 44 4.45 -3.35 9.19
CA SER A 44 5.43 -2.75 10.10
C SER A 44 5.17 -1.27 10.26
N ILE A 45 5.50 -0.71 11.43
CA ILE A 45 5.46 0.73 11.69
C ILE A 45 6.88 1.19 11.95
N PHE A 46 7.34 2.21 11.25
CA PHE A 46 8.65 2.80 11.46
C PHE A 46 8.59 4.34 11.51
N ASP A 47 9.56 4.91 12.19
CA ASP A 47 9.67 6.35 12.37
C ASP A 47 10.54 6.94 11.25
N THR A 48 9.96 7.74 10.39
CA THR A 48 10.68 8.39 9.28
C THR A 48 11.45 9.63 9.74
N GLU A 49 11.06 10.26 10.85
CA GLU A 49 11.67 11.52 11.33
C GLU A 49 13.02 11.30 12.02
N ASN A 50 13.10 10.33 12.94
CA ASN A 50 14.33 10.05 13.66
C ASN A 50 15.42 9.45 12.77
N ASN A 51 15.11 9.18 11.58
CA ASN A 51 15.92 8.46 10.62
C ASN A 51 16.28 9.30 9.38
N MET A 52 15.95 10.57 9.35
CA MET A 52 16.28 11.50 8.25
C MET A 52 17.79 11.69 8.01
N SER A 53 18.63 11.13 8.85
CA SER A 53 20.09 11.10 8.68
C SER A 53 20.60 9.85 7.98
N ALA A 54 19.74 8.98 7.51
CA ALA A 54 20.15 7.81 6.75
C ALA A 54 20.99 8.23 5.54
N PRO A 55 22.13 7.59 5.28
CA PRO A 55 22.92 7.90 4.11
C PRO A 55 22.15 7.55 2.85
N LEU A 56 22.07 8.49 1.91
CA LEU A 56 21.42 8.26 0.62
C LEU A 56 22.05 7.05 -0.08
N GLY A 57 21.23 6.24 -0.69
CA GLY A 57 21.66 5.03 -1.40
C GLY A 57 22.17 3.89 -0.53
N GLN A 58 22.03 3.98 0.79
CA GLN A 58 22.44 2.93 1.72
C GLN A 58 21.23 2.36 2.44
N ASN A 59 21.38 1.13 2.90
CA ASN A 59 20.37 0.50 3.72
C ASN A 59 20.26 1.25 5.06
N TRP A 60 19.04 1.45 5.44
CA TRP A 60 18.70 2.15 6.65
C TRP A 60 18.28 1.16 7.74
N ALA A 61 19.14 1.02 8.74
CA ALA A 61 18.81 0.28 9.94
C ALA A 61 17.78 1.09 10.76
N THR A 62 16.51 0.95 10.42
CA THR A 62 15.46 1.55 11.24
C THR A 62 15.02 0.62 12.34
N THR A 63 14.51 1.18 13.42
CA THR A 63 13.85 0.43 14.47
C THR A 63 12.35 0.39 14.15
N PHE A 64 11.82 -0.80 14.00
CA PHE A 64 10.38 -0.97 13.87
C PHE A 64 9.71 -0.83 15.24
N ASN A 65 8.62 -0.10 15.26
CA ASN A 65 7.81 0.08 16.45
C ASN A 65 6.81 -1.08 16.56
N THR A 66 6.85 -1.81 17.65
CA THR A 66 5.92 -2.90 17.95
C THR A 66 5.22 -2.64 19.29
N PRO A 67 3.99 -3.17 19.51
CA PRO A 67 3.33 -3.08 20.80
C PRO A 67 4.17 -3.71 21.91
N ALA A 68 4.23 -3.06 23.05
CA ALA A 68 4.90 -3.61 24.24
C ALA A 68 4.18 -4.84 24.80
N ASP A 69 2.87 -4.95 24.56
CA ASP A 69 2.06 -6.11 24.96
C ASP A 69 2.13 -7.18 23.84
N PRO A 70 2.72 -8.36 24.11
CA PRO A 70 2.79 -9.44 23.12
C PRO A 70 1.43 -9.90 22.61
N ALA A 71 0.37 -9.82 23.44
CA ALA A 71 -0.97 -10.21 23.01
C ALA A 71 -1.58 -9.24 21.99
N ILE A 72 -1.20 -7.97 22.02
CA ILE A 72 -1.56 -6.99 20.99
C ILE A 72 -0.70 -7.23 19.75
N HIS A 73 0.60 -7.46 19.92
CA HIS A 73 1.49 -7.75 18.79
C HIS A 73 1.05 -9.01 18.02
N ASP A 74 0.61 -10.06 18.74
CA ASP A 74 0.09 -11.27 18.08
C ASP A 74 -1.15 -11.01 17.21
N GLN A 75 -1.89 -9.90 17.41
CA GLN A 75 -3.00 -9.52 16.55
C GLN A 75 -2.55 -9.03 15.18
N TRP A 76 -1.29 -8.60 15.02
CA TRP A 76 -0.73 -8.11 13.76
C TRP A 76 -0.35 -9.23 12.80
N LYS A 77 -0.27 -10.45 13.25
CA LYS A 77 0.16 -11.60 12.44
C LYS A 77 -0.87 -12.00 11.40
N GLY A 78 -0.38 -12.56 10.32
CA GLY A 78 -1.23 -13.07 9.24
C GLY A 78 -2.24 -14.13 9.67
N THR A 79 -1.96 -14.92 10.74
CA THR A 79 -2.95 -15.83 11.32
C THR A 79 -4.20 -15.11 11.82
N ASN A 80 -4.09 -13.84 12.16
CA ASN A 80 -5.20 -13.01 12.62
C ASN A 80 -5.71 -12.08 11.51
N MET A 81 -4.81 -11.36 10.81
CA MET A 81 -5.17 -10.36 9.81
C MET A 81 -5.26 -10.92 8.39
N GLY A 82 -4.59 -12.03 8.10
CA GLY A 82 -4.34 -12.45 6.72
C GLY A 82 -3.22 -11.64 6.07
N ASP A 83 -3.04 -11.83 4.78
CA ASP A 83 -2.22 -10.97 3.96
C ASP A 83 -3.00 -9.68 3.67
N VAL A 84 -2.37 -8.53 3.79
CA VAL A 84 -2.98 -7.23 3.59
C VAL A 84 -2.18 -6.40 2.57
N PHE A 85 -2.87 -5.57 1.80
CA PHE A 85 -2.24 -4.69 0.83
C PHE A 85 -2.57 -3.22 1.07
N GLY A 86 -3.85 -2.84 0.93
CA GLY A 86 -4.27 -1.46 1.06
C GLY A 86 -4.16 -0.97 2.50
N VAL A 87 -3.72 0.26 2.66
CA VAL A 87 -3.67 0.95 3.95
C VAL A 87 -4.18 2.38 3.83
N ALA A 88 -5.09 2.78 4.73
CA ALA A 88 -5.55 4.15 4.87
C ALA A 88 -5.45 4.60 6.32
N ILE A 89 -5.25 5.89 6.54
CA ILE A 89 -5.14 6.48 7.88
C ILE A 89 -6.17 7.60 8.00
N ASP A 90 -6.99 7.57 9.07
CA ASP A 90 -7.99 8.60 9.34
C ASP A 90 -7.40 9.81 10.12
N ASP A 91 -8.21 10.86 10.30
CA ASP A 91 -7.80 12.06 11.03
C ASP A 91 -7.55 11.81 12.52
N GLN A 92 -8.04 10.70 13.08
CA GLN A 92 -7.74 10.24 14.42
C GLN A 92 -6.49 9.35 14.48
N LYS A 93 -5.82 9.17 13.31
CA LYS A 93 -4.64 8.31 13.14
C LYS A 93 -4.90 6.81 13.32
N ASN A 94 -6.15 6.35 13.27
CA ASN A 94 -6.40 4.93 13.13
C ASN A 94 -6.01 4.50 11.71
N ALA A 95 -5.44 3.31 11.57
CA ALA A 95 -5.15 2.74 10.26
C ALA A 95 -6.15 1.63 9.92
N TYR A 96 -6.42 1.51 8.61
CA TYR A 96 -7.34 0.52 8.06
C TYR A 96 -6.59 -0.31 7.02
N PHE A 97 -6.82 -1.62 7.02
CA PHE A 97 -6.12 -2.56 6.15
C PHE A 97 -7.09 -3.46 5.42
N THR A 98 -6.88 -3.66 4.12
CA THR A 98 -7.68 -4.60 3.32
C THR A 98 -6.99 -5.96 3.21
N THR A 99 -7.75 -7.05 3.45
CA THR A 99 -7.28 -8.41 3.15
C THR A 99 -7.13 -8.60 1.65
N THR A 100 -6.03 -9.21 1.21
CA THR A 100 -5.74 -9.39 -0.21
C THR A 100 -5.22 -10.79 -0.53
N LYS A 101 -5.25 -11.14 -1.83
CA LYS A 101 -4.61 -12.33 -2.38
C LYS A 101 -3.50 -12.01 -3.38
N VAL A 102 -3.21 -10.72 -3.59
CA VAL A 102 -2.23 -10.28 -4.61
C VAL A 102 -0.78 -10.56 -4.26
N ILE A 103 -0.50 -10.92 -3.01
CA ILE A 103 0.87 -11.16 -2.50
C ILE A 103 1.16 -12.67 -2.42
N SER A 104 0.47 -13.52 -3.16
CA SER A 104 0.81 -14.94 -3.12
C SER A 104 2.13 -15.19 -3.84
N SER A 105 3.09 -15.78 -3.13
CA SER A 105 4.34 -16.19 -3.75
C SER A 105 4.12 -17.22 -4.85
N SER A 106 4.90 -17.15 -5.91
CA SER A 106 4.83 -18.12 -7.01
C SER A 106 4.91 -19.56 -6.49
N GLY A 107 3.81 -20.30 -6.65
CA GLY A 107 3.72 -21.72 -6.27
C GLY A 107 3.21 -22.00 -4.86
N SER A 108 2.88 -20.98 -4.06
CA SER A 108 2.17 -21.16 -2.79
C SER A 108 0.71 -20.83 -2.96
N THR A 109 -0.16 -21.79 -2.81
CA THR A 109 -1.62 -21.62 -2.81
C THR A 109 -2.16 -21.13 -1.46
N THR A 110 -1.28 -20.90 -0.49
CA THR A 110 -1.67 -20.54 0.86
C THR A 110 -1.51 -19.05 1.09
N THR A 111 -2.51 -18.29 0.67
CA THR A 111 -2.72 -16.93 1.17
C THR A 111 -3.57 -17.00 2.43
N ASN A 112 -3.18 -16.24 3.43
CA ASN A 112 -3.92 -16.18 4.67
C ASN A 112 -5.06 -15.15 4.54
N SER A 113 -6.27 -15.54 4.95
CA SER A 113 -7.44 -14.64 4.91
C SER A 113 -7.72 -13.95 6.25
N GLY A 114 -7.05 -14.38 7.30
CA GLY A 114 -7.29 -13.86 8.65
C GLY A 114 -8.71 -14.14 9.17
N VAL A 115 -9.04 -13.57 10.31
CA VAL A 115 -10.34 -13.81 10.97
C VAL A 115 -11.50 -13.04 10.36
N ALA A 116 -11.21 -11.98 9.60
CA ALA A 116 -12.24 -11.21 8.87
C ALA A 116 -12.62 -11.83 7.51
N GLY A 117 -11.83 -12.78 7.02
CA GLY A 117 -12.02 -13.43 5.71
C GLY A 117 -11.54 -12.56 4.54
N ASP A 118 -11.77 -13.04 3.31
CA ASP A 118 -11.20 -12.45 2.09
C ASP A 118 -11.75 -11.07 1.73
N GLY A 119 -12.96 -10.73 2.14
CA GLY A 119 -13.54 -9.38 2.05
C GLY A 119 -13.31 -8.56 3.33
N GLY A 120 -12.31 -8.91 4.12
CA GLY A 120 -12.05 -8.32 5.42
C GLY A 120 -11.36 -6.97 5.39
N VAL A 121 -11.76 -6.10 6.32
CA VAL A 121 -11.05 -4.85 6.63
C VAL A 121 -10.78 -4.81 8.13
N TYR A 122 -9.55 -4.52 8.48
CA TYR A 122 -9.12 -4.39 9.88
C TYR A 122 -8.90 -2.93 10.23
N LYS A 123 -9.14 -2.61 11.51
CA LYS A 123 -8.85 -1.29 12.07
C LYS A 123 -7.78 -1.42 13.16
N LEU A 124 -6.69 -0.69 13.01
CA LEU A 124 -5.68 -0.44 14.05
C LEU A 124 -6.11 0.78 14.85
N ASN A 125 -6.25 0.62 16.14
CA ASN A 125 -6.50 1.74 17.06
C ASN A 125 -5.20 2.54 17.27
N ALA A 126 -5.25 3.84 17.01
CA ALA A 126 -4.09 4.73 17.13
C ALA A 126 -3.49 4.80 18.54
N ASN A 127 -4.28 4.55 19.59
CA ASN A 127 -3.84 4.79 20.97
C ASN A 127 -3.12 3.60 21.61
N ASP A 128 -3.53 2.38 21.26
CA ASP A 128 -3.02 1.15 21.89
C ASP A 128 -2.53 0.11 20.89
N TRP A 129 -2.67 0.39 19.59
CA TRP A 129 -2.27 -0.44 18.46
C TRP A 129 -2.98 -1.81 18.40
N SER A 130 -4.09 -1.94 19.09
CA SER A 130 -4.94 -3.11 18.96
C SER A 130 -5.57 -3.18 17.57
N ILE A 131 -5.66 -4.40 17.03
CA ILE A 131 -6.30 -4.70 15.75
C ILE A 131 -7.66 -5.33 16.00
N THR A 132 -8.66 -4.83 15.29
CA THR A 132 -9.99 -5.43 15.29
C THR A 132 -10.55 -5.56 13.88
N PRO A 133 -11.26 -6.64 13.53
CA PRO A 133 -12.06 -6.68 12.32
C PRO A 133 -13.10 -5.54 12.33
N LEU A 134 -13.08 -4.70 11.31
CA LEU A 134 -14.08 -3.64 11.11
C LEU A 134 -15.18 -4.11 10.17
N ILE A 135 -14.80 -4.75 9.08
CA ILE A 135 -15.69 -5.32 8.06
C ILE A 135 -15.27 -6.78 7.87
N THR A 136 -16.26 -7.66 7.72
CA THR A 136 -16.02 -9.09 7.50
C THR A 136 -16.58 -9.52 6.14
N THR A 137 -16.05 -10.58 5.60
CA THR A 137 -16.58 -11.22 4.39
C THR A 137 -17.99 -11.73 4.61
N GLY A 138 -18.87 -11.52 3.64
CA GLY A 138 -20.23 -12.05 3.65
C GLY A 138 -21.21 -11.24 2.81
N THR A 139 -22.47 -11.60 2.90
CA THR A 139 -23.58 -10.95 2.18
C THR A 139 -24.53 -10.19 3.11
N GLY A 140 -24.13 -9.97 4.35
CA GLY A 140 -24.86 -9.15 5.31
C GLY A 140 -24.78 -7.65 4.99
N ALA A 141 -25.60 -6.86 5.68
CA ALA A 141 -25.77 -5.44 5.39
C ALA A 141 -24.47 -4.61 5.43
N ASN A 142 -23.52 -5.00 6.27
CA ASN A 142 -22.24 -4.28 6.45
C ASN A 142 -21.04 -5.19 6.13
N GLN A 143 -21.19 -6.08 5.16
CA GLN A 143 -20.18 -7.02 4.75
C GLN A 143 -19.82 -6.84 3.28
N ILE A 144 -18.63 -7.26 2.89
CA ILE A 144 -18.21 -7.29 1.49
C ILE A 144 -18.23 -8.75 1.03
N PRO A 145 -18.99 -9.09 -0.02
CA PRO A 145 -18.97 -10.44 -0.59
C PRO A 145 -17.60 -10.71 -1.20
N ASN A 146 -17.00 -11.83 -0.83
CA ASN A 146 -15.74 -12.27 -1.41
C ASN A 146 -15.56 -13.77 -1.22
N GLN A 147 -15.16 -14.47 -2.28
CA GLN A 147 -15.00 -15.92 -2.35
C GLN A 147 -13.55 -16.30 -2.67
N ASN A 148 -12.60 -15.85 -1.86
CA ASN A 148 -11.20 -16.19 -2.00
C ASN A 148 -10.40 -15.37 -3.04
N VAL A 149 -10.82 -14.14 -3.33
CA VAL A 149 -10.10 -13.25 -4.24
C VAL A 149 -9.34 -12.15 -3.49
N GLY A 150 -9.91 -11.67 -2.42
CA GLY A 150 -9.38 -10.56 -1.66
C GLY A 150 -9.88 -9.21 -2.16
N LEU A 151 -9.54 -8.20 -1.40
CA LEU A 151 -9.80 -6.80 -1.70
C LEU A 151 -8.58 -6.17 -2.39
N GLY A 152 -8.80 -5.09 -3.09
CA GLY A 152 -7.75 -4.27 -3.66
C GLY A 152 -7.17 -3.31 -2.64
N ASN A 153 -7.41 -2.02 -2.86
CA ASN A 153 -6.89 -0.96 -2.00
C ASN A 153 -8.01 -0.28 -1.19
N ILE A 154 -7.64 0.62 -0.30
CA ILE A 154 -8.53 1.40 0.56
C ILE A 154 -8.02 2.83 0.66
N CYS A 155 -8.93 3.81 0.68
CA CYS A 155 -8.56 5.18 1.01
C CYS A 155 -9.54 5.81 1.99
N PHE A 156 -9.08 6.85 2.67
CA PHE A 156 -9.88 7.64 3.61
C PHE A 156 -10.23 9.00 3.00
N ASP A 157 -11.52 9.28 2.93
CA ASP A 157 -12.05 10.59 2.57
C ASP A 157 -12.17 11.46 3.82
N LYS A 158 -11.21 12.33 4.00
CA LYS A 158 -11.17 13.26 5.15
C LYS A 158 -12.27 14.34 5.12
N TRP A 159 -12.81 14.64 3.95
CA TRP A 159 -13.86 15.68 3.81
C TRP A 159 -15.22 15.20 4.30
N ASN A 160 -15.50 13.89 4.12
CA ASN A 160 -16.77 13.28 4.50
C ASN A 160 -16.63 12.22 5.59
N ASN A 161 -15.43 11.99 6.13
CA ASN A 161 -15.11 11.02 7.18
C ASN A 161 -15.60 9.61 6.86
N GLN A 162 -15.15 9.08 5.73
CA GLN A 162 -15.57 7.80 5.18
C GLN A 162 -14.44 7.05 4.50
N LEU A 163 -14.67 5.77 4.19
CA LEU A 163 -13.73 4.87 3.55
C LEU A 163 -14.26 4.44 2.19
N PHE A 164 -13.38 4.34 1.20
CA PHE A 164 -13.65 3.68 -0.08
C PHE A 164 -12.73 2.49 -0.25
N ILE A 165 -13.30 1.35 -0.65
CA ILE A 165 -12.62 0.06 -0.72
C ILE A 165 -12.92 -0.57 -2.07
N THR A 166 -11.89 -1.03 -2.79
CA THR A 166 -12.04 -1.75 -4.05
C THR A 166 -12.11 -3.26 -3.79
N ASN A 167 -13.02 -3.93 -4.47
CA ASN A 167 -13.19 -5.38 -4.37
C ASN A 167 -12.89 -6.06 -5.71
N PHE A 168 -11.94 -7.00 -5.70
CA PHE A 168 -11.55 -7.73 -6.90
C PHE A 168 -12.61 -8.71 -7.39
N GLU A 169 -13.51 -9.16 -6.52
CA GLU A 169 -14.48 -10.18 -6.90
C GLU A 169 -15.56 -9.65 -7.83
N ASP A 170 -16.06 -8.45 -7.56
CA ASP A 170 -17.19 -7.87 -8.26
C ASP A 170 -16.88 -6.56 -8.98
N GLY A 171 -15.63 -6.09 -8.94
CA GLY A 171 -15.22 -4.86 -9.61
C GLY A 171 -15.84 -3.58 -9.04
N LYS A 172 -16.36 -3.61 -7.81
CA LYS A 172 -17.08 -2.48 -7.20
C LYS A 172 -16.22 -1.71 -6.22
N ILE A 173 -16.62 -0.47 -6.02
CA ILE A 173 -16.14 0.40 -4.93
C ILE A 173 -17.19 0.39 -3.83
N TYR A 174 -16.79 0.01 -2.64
CA TYR A 174 -17.61 0.00 -1.44
C TYR A 174 -17.33 1.23 -0.60
N ARG A 175 -18.37 1.97 -0.24
CA ARG A 175 -18.30 3.15 0.60
C ARG A 175 -18.79 2.83 2.00
N PHE A 176 -17.96 3.03 3.01
CA PHE A 176 -18.26 2.75 4.41
C PHE A 176 -18.01 3.98 5.28
N ASP A 177 -18.74 4.10 6.40
CA ASP A 177 -18.29 4.98 7.48
C ASP A 177 -17.12 4.36 8.25
N THR A 178 -16.44 5.14 9.09
CA THR A 178 -15.29 4.68 9.89
C THR A 178 -15.67 3.73 11.05
N ASN A 179 -16.98 3.42 11.19
CA ASN A 179 -17.50 2.42 12.13
C ASN A 179 -17.84 1.09 11.43
N GLY A 180 -17.64 1.00 10.10
CA GLY A 180 -17.92 -0.20 9.33
C GLY A 180 -19.36 -0.37 8.88
N ASN A 181 -20.15 0.72 8.85
CA ASN A 181 -21.48 0.68 8.26
C ASN A 181 -21.39 0.97 6.77
N LEU A 182 -21.93 0.08 5.94
CA LEU A 182 -22.03 0.27 4.50
C LEU A 182 -22.98 1.45 4.20
N LEU A 183 -22.49 2.41 3.43
CA LEU A 183 -23.26 3.59 3.01
C LEU A 183 -23.80 3.39 1.59
N SER A 184 -22.96 2.98 0.65
CA SER A 184 -23.33 2.71 -0.74
C SER A 184 -22.26 1.90 -1.46
N THR A 185 -22.55 1.53 -2.69
CA THR A 185 -21.61 0.89 -3.62
C THR A 185 -21.65 1.60 -4.97
N PHE A 186 -20.55 1.58 -5.69
CA PHE A 186 -20.42 2.10 -7.05
C PHE A 186 -19.79 1.04 -7.94
N ASP A 187 -20.42 0.78 -9.08
CA ASP A 187 -19.98 -0.17 -10.12
C ASP A 187 -19.61 0.63 -11.36
N PRO A 188 -18.32 0.88 -11.61
CA PRO A 188 -17.92 1.81 -12.66
C PRO A 188 -17.92 1.23 -14.07
N PHE A 189 -17.72 -0.10 -14.23
CA PHE A 189 -17.35 -0.65 -15.55
C PHE A 189 -18.32 -1.68 -16.12
N ASP A 190 -19.58 -1.60 -15.76
CA ASP A 190 -20.60 -2.49 -16.15
C ASP A 190 -20.68 -3.69 -15.47
N PRO A 191 -21.84 -3.52 -15.63
CA PRO A 191 -22.76 -4.21 -14.85
C PRO A 191 -22.71 -5.67 -15.19
N ASP A 192 -22.53 -6.51 -14.33
CA ASP A 192 -22.95 -7.89 -14.43
C ASP A 192 -22.77 -8.57 -15.79
N ASN A 193 -21.57 -8.93 -16.15
CA ASN A 193 -21.41 -10.00 -17.11
C ASN A 193 -21.96 -11.34 -16.57
N GLY A 194 -22.60 -11.29 -15.39
CA GLY A 194 -23.35 -12.40 -14.79
C GLY A 194 -22.51 -13.57 -14.31
N THR A 195 -21.18 -13.37 -14.19
CA THR A 195 -20.28 -14.41 -13.72
C THR A 195 -19.98 -14.17 -12.25
N PRO A 196 -20.50 -14.96 -11.30
CA PRO A 196 -20.08 -14.91 -9.91
C PRO A 196 -18.59 -15.25 -9.85
N GLY A 197 -17.83 -14.48 -9.11
CA GLY A 197 -16.42 -14.74 -8.93
C GLY A 197 -15.61 -13.50 -9.13
N PHE A 198 -14.55 -13.53 -9.86
CA PHE A 198 -13.62 -12.44 -10.03
C PHE A 198 -13.96 -11.53 -11.21
N ALA A 199 -13.95 -10.22 -11.00
CA ALA A 199 -14.13 -9.25 -12.06
C ALA A 199 -13.00 -9.37 -13.10
N GLY A 200 -13.38 -9.50 -14.38
CA GLY A 200 -12.44 -9.69 -15.47
C GLY A 200 -11.60 -8.45 -15.80
N HIS A 201 -10.69 -8.59 -16.78
CA HIS A 201 -10.02 -7.46 -17.38
C HIS A 201 -11.01 -6.46 -17.93
N GLY A 202 -10.85 -5.19 -17.59
CA GLY A 202 -11.77 -4.11 -17.96
C GLY A 202 -12.83 -3.80 -16.90
N GLU A 203 -13.05 -4.69 -15.94
CA GLU A 203 -13.97 -4.50 -14.82
C GLU A 203 -13.23 -4.42 -13.47
N ALA A 204 -12.11 -5.12 -13.33
CA ALA A 204 -11.34 -5.14 -12.10
C ALA A 204 -10.75 -3.77 -11.78
N ILE A 205 -10.83 -3.41 -10.51
CA ILE A 205 -10.30 -2.16 -9.97
C ILE A 205 -9.38 -2.47 -8.80
N TRP A 206 -8.25 -1.75 -8.70
CA TRP A 206 -7.29 -1.96 -7.62
C TRP A 206 -6.97 -0.67 -6.88
N GLY A 207 -6.16 0.21 -7.48
CA GLY A 207 -5.76 1.48 -6.88
C GLY A 207 -6.95 2.43 -6.71
N ILE A 208 -7.01 3.11 -5.56
CA ILE A 208 -8.07 4.07 -5.24
C ILE A 208 -7.52 5.17 -4.34
N ASN A 209 -7.94 6.40 -4.58
CA ASN A 209 -7.73 7.51 -3.65
C ASN A 209 -8.79 8.60 -3.82
N VAL A 210 -8.85 9.51 -2.85
CA VAL A 210 -9.77 10.65 -2.85
C VAL A 210 -8.96 11.94 -2.89
N TYR A 211 -9.36 12.85 -3.75
CA TYR A 211 -8.75 14.16 -3.83
C TYR A 211 -9.81 15.25 -4.04
N ALA A 212 -9.64 16.40 -3.37
CA ALA A 212 -10.46 17.58 -3.59
C ALA A 212 -9.62 18.63 -4.32
N ASP A 213 -10.13 19.11 -5.45
CA ASP A 213 -9.52 20.22 -6.18
C ASP A 213 -9.65 21.55 -5.40
N GLY A 214 -8.99 22.59 -5.90
CA GLY A 214 -9.02 23.91 -5.26
C GLY A 214 -10.41 24.57 -5.16
N SER A 215 -11.45 23.95 -5.75
CA SER A 215 -12.85 24.33 -5.65
C SER A 215 -13.62 23.51 -4.60
N ASN A 216 -12.96 22.66 -3.87
CA ASN A 216 -13.51 21.67 -2.93
C ASN A 216 -14.44 20.64 -3.60
N ASN A 217 -14.29 20.42 -4.92
CA ASN A 217 -14.94 19.28 -5.56
C ASN A 217 -14.19 18.01 -5.20
N VAL A 218 -14.83 17.18 -4.41
CA VAL A 218 -14.24 15.90 -3.97
C VAL A 218 -14.54 14.86 -5.02
N LYS A 219 -13.49 14.16 -5.47
CA LYS A 219 -13.59 13.04 -6.41
C LYS A 219 -12.90 11.81 -5.84
N VAL A 220 -13.47 10.66 -6.13
CA VAL A 220 -12.80 9.37 -5.96
C VAL A 220 -12.09 9.05 -7.28
N TYR A 221 -10.80 8.80 -7.21
CA TYR A 221 -9.98 8.33 -8.34
C TYR A 221 -9.68 6.86 -8.16
N PHE A 222 -9.82 6.07 -9.22
CA PHE A 222 -9.63 4.63 -9.18
C PHE A 222 -9.05 4.11 -10.49
N SER A 223 -8.41 2.95 -10.41
CA SER A 223 -7.80 2.32 -11.57
C SER A 223 -8.76 1.36 -12.25
N GLN A 224 -8.65 1.26 -13.57
CA GLN A 224 -9.22 0.16 -14.34
C GLN A 224 -8.10 -0.81 -14.73
N TRP A 225 -8.26 -2.08 -14.40
CA TRP A 225 -7.30 -3.12 -14.73
C TRP A 225 -7.73 -3.82 -16.03
N THR A 226 -7.05 -3.46 -17.10
CA THR A 226 -7.34 -3.98 -18.46
C THR A 226 -6.22 -4.88 -18.97
N GLU A 227 -5.02 -4.76 -18.42
CA GLU A 227 -3.82 -5.40 -18.94
C GLU A 227 -2.86 -5.76 -17.79
N ASP A 228 -2.29 -6.95 -17.83
CA ASP A 228 -1.24 -7.40 -16.90
C ASP A 228 0.05 -7.77 -17.61
N ASN A 229 0.08 -7.51 -18.92
CA ASN A 229 1.17 -7.85 -19.81
C ASN A 229 1.50 -9.35 -19.87
N SER A 230 0.55 -10.21 -19.57
CA SER A 230 0.68 -11.63 -19.83
C SER A 230 0.44 -11.89 -21.31
N LEU A 231 1.33 -12.61 -21.96
CA LEU A 231 1.24 -12.95 -23.39
C LEU A 231 -0.05 -13.75 -23.74
N ALA A 232 -0.71 -14.30 -22.73
CA ALA A 232 -1.88 -15.15 -22.93
C ALA A 232 -3.21 -14.39 -22.88
N THR A 233 -3.23 -13.20 -22.27
CA THR A 233 -4.46 -12.44 -22.00
C THR A 233 -4.34 -10.96 -22.36
N SER A 234 -3.26 -10.56 -23.03
CA SER A 234 -3.06 -9.18 -23.44
C SER A 234 -4.25 -8.67 -24.23
N THR A 235 -4.88 -7.62 -23.73
CA THR A 235 -5.98 -6.92 -24.41
C THR A 235 -5.48 -5.86 -25.38
N ASN A 236 -4.20 -5.48 -25.28
CA ASN A 236 -3.60 -4.32 -25.92
C ASN A 236 -4.28 -2.99 -25.55
N ILE A 237 -4.94 -2.97 -24.40
CA ILE A 237 -5.56 -1.77 -23.84
C ILE A 237 -4.84 -1.48 -22.51
N ASN A 238 -4.13 -0.37 -22.46
CA ASN A 238 -3.38 0.00 -21.26
C ASN A 238 -4.30 0.28 -20.07
N ASN A 239 -3.82 -0.07 -18.89
CA ASN A 239 -4.46 0.29 -17.64
C ASN A 239 -4.67 1.80 -17.56
N SER A 240 -5.72 2.21 -16.91
CA SER A 240 -6.17 3.60 -16.92
C SER A 240 -6.63 4.06 -15.54
N VAL A 241 -6.66 5.37 -15.36
CA VAL A 241 -7.24 6.03 -14.20
C VAL A 241 -8.54 6.70 -14.60
N TRP A 242 -9.52 6.58 -13.74
CA TRP A 242 -10.86 7.14 -13.85
C TRP A 242 -11.21 7.90 -12.58
N SER A 243 -12.26 8.68 -12.60
CA SER A 243 -12.78 9.37 -11.41
C SER A 243 -14.30 9.40 -11.40
N VAL A 244 -14.88 9.57 -10.21
CA VAL A 244 -16.28 9.88 -10.01
C VAL A 244 -16.43 11.01 -9.00
N ASP A 245 -17.35 11.93 -9.25
CA ASP A 245 -17.65 13.03 -8.34
C ASP A 245 -18.36 12.52 -7.08
N LEU A 246 -18.13 13.21 -5.97
CA LEU A 246 -18.93 13.09 -4.77
C LEU A 246 -19.82 14.32 -4.62
N ASP A 247 -21.06 14.12 -4.20
CA ASP A 247 -21.95 15.21 -3.81
C ASP A 247 -21.60 15.78 -2.42
N ALA A 248 -22.35 16.78 -1.98
CA ALA A 248 -22.14 17.42 -0.69
C ALA A 248 -22.35 16.51 0.54
N SER A 249 -22.96 15.33 0.36
CA SER A 249 -23.09 14.29 1.39
C SER A 249 -22.00 13.23 1.32
N GLY A 250 -21.08 13.36 0.36
CA GLY A 250 -20.05 12.38 0.09
C GLY A 250 -20.54 11.15 -0.67
N GLU A 251 -21.77 11.20 -1.25
CA GLU A 251 -22.31 10.12 -2.07
C GLU A 251 -21.76 10.22 -3.49
N PHE A 252 -21.62 9.07 -4.17
CA PHE A 252 -21.26 9.03 -5.58
C PHE A 252 -22.28 9.81 -6.42
N SER A 253 -21.81 10.66 -7.29
CA SER A 253 -22.64 11.56 -8.09
C SER A 253 -22.26 11.50 -9.56
N GLY A 254 -23.17 11.00 -10.38
CA GLY A 254 -22.93 10.85 -11.81
C GLY A 254 -22.36 9.51 -12.21
N THR A 255 -21.67 9.52 -13.33
CA THR A 255 -20.95 8.37 -13.91
C THR A 255 -19.44 8.61 -13.80
N GLU A 256 -18.69 7.57 -14.07
CA GLU A 256 -17.23 7.65 -14.12
C GLU A 256 -16.74 8.51 -15.29
N ASP A 257 -15.70 9.29 -15.01
CA ASP A 257 -15.00 10.12 -15.99
C ASP A 257 -13.60 9.53 -16.25
N PHE A 258 -13.29 9.30 -17.51
CA PHE A 258 -11.95 8.88 -17.94
C PHE A 258 -10.93 10.00 -17.69
N CYS A 259 -9.83 9.67 -16.98
CA CYS A 259 -8.72 10.60 -16.76
C CYS A 259 -7.61 10.41 -17.78
N PHE A 260 -6.99 9.25 -17.82
CA PHE A 260 -5.91 8.91 -18.76
C PHE A 260 -5.62 7.41 -18.76
N SER A 261 -4.96 6.94 -19.83
CA SER A 261 -4.33 5.62 -19.90
C SER A 261 -2.83 5.73 -19.61
N LEU A 262 -2.26 4.69 -19.01
CA LEU A 262 -0.81 4.61 -18.82
C LEU A 262 -0.09 4.53 -20.17
N PRO A 263 1.13 5.08 -20.27
CA PRO A 263 1.97 4.89 -21.45
C PRO A 263 2.45 3.43 -21.56
N ASP A 264 2.75 3.00 -22.77
CA ASP A 264 3.32 1.69 -23.04
C ASP A 264 4.65 1.49 -22.29
N LEU A 265 4.89 0.25 -21.89
CA LEU A 265 6.20 -0.17 -21.39
C LEU A 265 7.20 -0.19 -22.56
N THR A 266 8.29 0.53 -22.41
CA THR A 266 9.32 0.63 -23.45
C THR A 266 10.08 -0.68 -23.71
N THR A 267 10.04 -1.59 -22.76
CA THR A 267 10.76 -2.88 -22.83
C THR A 267 9.91 -4.00 -23.41
N ILE A 268 8.62 -3.81 -23.54
CA ILE A 268 7.66 -4.79 -24.02
C ILE A 268 6.79 -4.11 -25.07
N THR A 269 6.52 -4.78 -26.15
CA THR A 269 5.71 -4.26 -27.27
C THR A 269 4.26 -4.08 -26.83
N GLY A 270 3.93 -2.91 -26.35
CA GLY A 270 2.59 -2.53 -25.89
C GLY A 270 2.28 -2.99 -24.47
N GLY A 271 1.34 -2.36 -23.84
CA GLY A 271 0.81 -2.72 -22.53
C GLY A 271 1.39 -1.96 -21.35
N SER A 272 0.76 -2.18 -20.21
CA SER A 272 1.11 -1.62 -18.91
C SER A 272 0.79 -2.66 -17.82
N TYR A 273 1.28 -2.43 -16.59
CA TYR A 273 0.87 -3.25 -15.46
C TYR A 273 -0.30 -2.63 -14.69
N PRO A 274 -1.02 -3.42 -13.89
CA PRO A 274 -2.11 -2.91 -13.06
C PRO A 274 -1.65 -1.77 -12.16
N ILE A 275 -2.48 -0.75 -12.06
CA ILE A 275 -2.30 0.35 -11.11
C ILE A 275 -2.82 -0.13 -9.77
N SER A 276 -1.92 -0.34 -8.83
CA SER A 276 -2.24 -0.86 -7.50
C SER A 276 -2.46 0.22 -6.45
N ASP A 277 -1.85 1.39 -6.65
CA ASP A 277 -2.00 2.50 -5.71
C ASP A 277 -1.93 3.86 -6.40
N ILE A 278 -2.63 4.83 -5.81
CA ILE A 278 -2.72 6.21 -6.26
C ILE A 278 -2.59 7.12 -5.05
N THR A 279 -1.76 8.16 -5.14
CA THR A 279 -1.70 9.19 -4.10
C THR A 279 -1.60 10.59 -4.72
N PHE A 280 -1.90 11.62 -3.91
CA PHE A 280 -1.90 13.00 -4.38
C PHE A 280 -1.03 13.87 -3.48
N SER A 281 -0.26 14.75 -4.10
CA SER A 281 0.39 15.86 -3.41
C SER A 281 -0.60 16.99 -3.10
N ALA A 282 -0.20 17.85 -2.18
CA ALA A 282 -1.02 18.99 -1.80
C ALA A 282 -1.27 19.97 -2.96
N ASP A 283 -0.39 20.03 -3.94
CA ASP A 283 -0.51 20.84 -5.16
C ASP A 283 -1.27 20.14 -6.31
N GLY A 284 -1.82 18.94 -6.04
CA GLY A 284 -2.71 18.24 -6.97
C GLY A 284 -2.03 17.37 -8.01
N LYS A 285 -0.76 17.08 -7.85
CA LYS A 285 -0.11 16.07 -8.67
C LYS A 285 -0.57 14.68 -8.22
N MET A 286 -0.80 13.79 -9.17
CA MET A 286 -1.14 12.39 -8.92
C MET A 286 0.10 11.53 -9.11
N TYR A 287 0.35 10.67 -8.15
CA TYR A 287 1.38 9.63 -8.22
C TYR A 287 0.69 8.28 -8.36
N VAL A 288 1.10 7.54 -9.38
CA VAL A 288 0.51 6.25 -9.75
C VAL A 288 1.58 5.18 -9.66
N CYS A 289 1.28 4.13 -8.92
CA CYS A 289 2.17 3.00 -8.73
C CYS A 289 1.61 1.75 -9.42
N GLU A 290 2.42 1.11 -10.25
CA GLU A 290 2.09 -0.18 -10.85
C GLU A 290 2.56 -1.34 -9.95
N LYS A 291 1.87 -2.48 -10.06
CA LYS A 291 2.34 -3.77 -9.55
C LYS A 291 2.28 -4.80 -10.66
N GLN A 292 3.41 -5.31 -11.07
CA GLN A 292 3.47 -6.38 -12.05
C GLN A 292 2.73 -7.62 -11.55
N GLN A 293 1.81 -8.09 -12.36
CA GLN A 293 1.11 -9.35 -12.20
C GLN A 293 1.28 -10.16 -13.49
N GLY A 294 1.54 -11.45 -13.36
CA GLY A 294 1.58 -12.35 -14.47
C GLY A 294 0.70 -13.56 -14.17
N GLY A 295 -0.03 -14.07 -15.14
CA GLY A 295 -0.75 -15.32 -14.98
C GLY A 295 -2.25 -15.21 -14.74
N TRP A 296 -2.88 -14.07 -15.01
CA TRP A 296 -4.33 -13.96 -15.08
C TRP A 296 -4.99 -15.00 -15.98
N SER A 297 -4.27 -15.50 -16.96
CA SER A 297 -4.74 -16.53 -17.89
C SER A 297 -5.04 -17.90 -17.29
N THR A 298 -4.64 -18.14 -16.06
CA THR A 298 -4.85 -19.43 -15.38
C THR A 298 -6.10 -19.45 -14.51
N PHE A 299 -6.99 -18.49 -14.70
CA PHE A 299 -8.28 -18.39 -14.02
C PHE A 299 -9.27 -19.50 -14.38
N GLY A 300 -8.93 -20.72 -14.03
CA GLY A 300 -9.88 -21.84 -14.02
C GLY A 300 -10.15 -22.35 -12.60
N GLY A 301 -9.45 -21.80 -11.63
CA GLY A 301 -9.57 -22.04 -10.20
C GLY A 301 -8.88 -20.93 -9.46
N PHE A 302 -9.43 -20.50 -8.37
CA PHE A 302 -8.98 -19.35 -7.55
C PHE A 302 -7.55 -19.49 -6.98
N ASP A 303 -6.88 -20.60 -7.20
CA ASP A 303 -5.61 -20.96 -6.57
C ASP A 303 -4.35 -20.32 -7.19
N ASN A 304 -4.48 -19.58 -8.29
CA ASN A 304 -3.37 -18.91 -8.98
C ASN A 304 -3.75 -17.54 -9.52
N LEU A 305 -4.51 -16.79 -8.75
CA LEU A 305 -5.06 -15.50 -9.13
C LEU A 305 -4.01 -14.48 -9.50
N PHE A 306 -2.97 -14.45 -8.72
CA PHE A 306 -1.93 -13.48 -8.87
C PHE A 306 -0.57 -14.17 -8.85
N THR A 307 0.15 -14.06 -9.93
CA THR A 307 1.56 -14.38 -9.93
C THR A 307 2.29 -13.05 -9.89
N PRO A 308 2.73 -12.59 -8.72
CA PRO A 308 3.45 -11.34 -8.64
C PRO A 308 4.72 -11.43 -9.46
N GLY A 309 4.93 -10.42 -10.29
CA GLY A 309 6.18 -10.22 -10.99
C GLY A 309 6.96 -9.10 -10.33
N ALA A 310 8.25 -9.08 -10.55
CA ALA A 310 9.15 -8.05 -10.06
C ALA A 310 9.89 -7.37 -11.22
N HIS A 311 10.43 -6.19 -10.95
CA HIS A 311 11.43 -5.50 -11.78
C HIS A 311 10.93 -4.79 -13.05
N ASN A 312 9.61 -4.64 -13.24
CA ASN A 312 9.08 -3.90 -14.38
C ASN A 312 8.00 -2.87 -14.01
N SER A 313 7.58 -2.81 -12.75
CA SER A 313 6.54 -1.92 -12.27
C SER A 313 7.04 -0.50 -12.07
N ARG A 314 6.28 0.49 -12.52
CA ARG A 314 6.69 1.90 -12.55
C ARG A 314 6.01 2.72 -11.47
N LEU A 315 6.70 3.80 -11.08
CA LEU A 315 6.13 4.92 -10.33
C LEU A 315 6.12 6.15 -11.21
N MET A 316 4.96 6.74 -11.45
CA MET A 316 4.76 7.83 -12.40
C MET A 316 4.03 9.00 -11.76
N GLU A 317 4.41 10.22 -12.15
CA GLU A 317 3.76 11.46 -11.74
C GLU A 317 2.95 12.03 -12.91
N PHE A 318 1.72 12.42 -12.61
CA PHE A 318 0.82 13.08 -13.54
C PHE A 318 0.39 14.44 -13.00
N THR A 319 0.26 15.41 -13.90
CA THR A 319 -0.25 16.76 -13.59
C THR A 319 -1.53 17.01 -14.35
N ASN A 320 -2.47 17.71 -13.71
CA ASN A 320 -3.73 18.12 -14.32
C ASN A 320 -3.70 19.60 -14.72
N SER A 321 -4.09 19.86 -15.95
CA SER A 321 -4.30 21.23 -16.42
C SER A 321 -5.66 21.34 -17.13
N GLY A 322 -6.62 21.93 -16.43
CA GLY A 322 -7.97 22.14 -16.99
C GLY A 322 -8.70 20.85 -17.34
N GLY A 323 -8.54 19.80 -16.56
CA GLY A 323 -9.16 18.47 -16.77
C GLY A 323 -8.30 17.51 -17.60
N ASN A 324 -7.19 17.97 -18.17
CA ASN A 324 -6.30 17.13 -18.96
C ASN A 324 -5.12 16.66 -18.11
N TRP A 325 -5.02 15.37 -17.90
CA TRP A 325 -3.90 14.75 -17.20
C TRP A 325 -2.76 14.45 -18.18
N THR A 326 -1.56 14.82 -17.80
CA THR A 326 -0.34 14.52 -18.58
C THR A 326 0.72 13.96 -17.67
N MET A 327 1.41 12.91 -18.13
CA MET A 327 2.57 12.37 -17.43
C MET A 327 3.68 13.42 -17.41
N ASN A 328 4.14 13.74 -16.22
CA ASN A 328 5.23 14.69 -16.02
C ASN A 328 6.58 13.98 -15.98
N GLN A 329 6.68 12.92 -15.16
CA GLN A 329 7.90 12.13 -15.07
C GLN A 329 7.61 10.72 -14.54
N GLN A 330 8.61 9.87 -14.66
CA GLN A 330 8.68 8.56 -14.04
C GLN A 330 9.84 8.56 -13.05
N TYR A 331 9.62 7.97 -11.88
CA TYR A 331 10.63 7.86 -10.83
C TYR A 331 11.31 6.51 -10.87
N GLY A 332 12.61 6.49 -10.58
CA GLY A 332 13.33 5.26 -10.38
C GLY A 332 13.08 4.71 -8.99
N VAL A 333 12.63 3.45 -8.92
CA VAL A 333 12.46 2.70 -7.68
C VAL A 333 13.40 1.51 -7.71
N GLY A 334 14.35 1.50 -6.77
CA GLY A 334 15.33 0.46 -6.67
C GLY A 334 16.27 0.35 -7.88
N ASN A 335 17.17 -0.61 -7.83
CA ASN A 335 18.10 -0.90 -8.92
C ASN A 335 18.44 -2.40 -8.95
N TYR A 336 17.64 -3.15 -9.65
CA TYR A 336 17.86 -4.59 -9.81
C TYR A 336 18.60 -4.88 -11.12
N ASN A 337 19.75 -5.56 -11.04
CA ASN A 337 20.51 -6.02 -12.21
C ASN A 337 20.92 -4.91 -13.20
N THR A 338 22.15 -4.46 -13.13
CA THR A 338 22.66 -3.49 -14.11
C THR A 338 22.45 -3.91 -15.56
N PRO A 339 22.17 -2.98 -16.44
CA PRO A 339 21.98 -1.56 -16.19
C PRO A 339 20.56 -1.17 -16.52
N ASN A 340 19.56 -1.17 -15.90
CA ASN A 340 18.32 -0.51 -16.39
C ASN A 340 17.00 -0.95 -15.82
N THR A 341 16.93 -1.53 -14.66
CA THR A 341 15.63 -1.79 -14.08
C THR A 341 15.45 -0.97 -12.79
N ALA A 342 15.21 0.31 -12.97
CA ALA A 342 14.75 1.18 -11.89
C ALA A 342 13.22 1.12 -11.73
N ASN A 343 12.58 0.04 -12.15
CA ASN A 343 11.14 -0.17 -12.15
C ASN A 343 10.78 -1.33 -11.20
N ASN A 344 11.11 -1.18 -9.92
CA ASN A 344 10.97 -2.28 -8.98
C ASN A 344 9.90 -1.98 -7.93
N THR A 345 8.81 -1.29 -8.29
CA THR A 345 7.74 -1.05 -7.31
C THR A 345 7.06 -2.36 -6.94
N ALA A 346 6.71 -2.47 -5.67
CA ALA A 346 5.85 -3.53 -5.14
C ALA A 346 4.37 -3.10 -5.04
N GLY A 347 4.07 -1.91 -5.53
CA GLY A 347 2.70 -1.46 -5.75
C GLY A 347 2.17 -0.41 -4.79
N GLY A 348 2.85 -0.11 -3.68
CA GLY A 348 2.43 0.91 -2.73
C GLY A 348 3.13 2.25 -2.95
N VAL A 349 2.42 3.37 -2.80
CA VAL A 349 2.97 4.73 -2.86
C VAL A 349 2.33 5.63 -1.81
N ALA A 350 3.17 6.40 -1.11
CA ALA A 350 2.72 7.42 -0.17
C ALA A 350 3.62 8.65 -0.25
N LEU A 351 3.11 9.78 0.22
CA LEU A 351 3.88 11.02 0.33
C LEU A 351 4.15 11.33 1.80
N SER A 352 5.34 11.84 2.08
CA SER A 352 5.58 12.41 3.40
C SER A 352 4.73 13.64 3.62
N ASN A 353 4.18 13.76 4.85
CA ASN A 353 3.41 14.94 5.22
C ASN A 353 4.27 16.21 5.21
N ARG A 354 3.60 17.36 4.95
CA ARG A 354 4.20 18.69 4.93
C ARG A 354 4.48 19.22 6.34
N GLU A 355 5.42 18.63 7.04
CA GLU A 355 5.92 19.19 8.30
C GLU A 355 7.40 19.53 8.16
N THR A 356 7.76 20.77 8.47
CA THR A 356 9.16 21.17 8.55
C THR A 356 9.69 20.74 9.91
N VAL A 357 10.31 19.58 9.98
CA VAL A 357 10.98 19.09 11.19
C VAL A 357 12.45 19.48 11.12
N ASN A 358 12.92 20.23 12.12
CA ASN A 358 14.31 20.71 12.19
C ASN A 358 14.80 21.46 10.94
N GLY A 359 13.92 22.15 10.22
CA GLY A 359 14.26 22.89 9.01
C GLY A 359 14.33 22.03 7.75
N ILE A 360 13.93 20.78 7.80
CA ILE A 360 13.81 19.87 6.66
C ILE A 360 12.34 19.82 6.23
N ASP A 361 12.11 20.11 4.97
CA ASP A 361 10.79 20.03 4.36
C ASP A 361 10.46 18.57 4.04
N CYS A 362 9.58 17.97 4.83
CA CYS A 362 9.24 16.55 4.73
C CYS A 362 8.45 16.16 3.46
N GLU A 363 7.91 17.13 2.72
CA GLU A 363 7.26 16.87 1.41
C GLU A 363 8.22 16.48 0.29
N LYS A 364 9.47 16.36 0.57
CA LYS A 364 10.46 16.07 -0.47
C LYS A 364 10.59 14.59 -0.80
N LEU A 365 9.87 13.70 -0.11
CA LEU A 365 9.99 12.27 -0.35
C LEU A 365 8.66 11.64 -0.79
N ILE A 366 8.75 10.89 -1.88
CA ILE A 366 7.77 9.88 -2.26
C ILE A 366 8.27 8.56 -1.68
N TRP A 367 7.44 7.91 -0.89
CA TRP A 367 7.71 6.56 -0.41
C TRP A 367 7.06 5.56 -1.35
N ALA A 368 7.85 4.66 -1.91
CA ALA A 368 7.36 3.58 -2.75
C ALA A 368 7.82 2.24 -2.18
N THR A 369 6.92 1.28 -2.11
CA THR A 369 7.30 -0.10 -1.79
C THR A 369 8.06 -0.71 -2.96
N GLY A 370 8.98 -1.61 -2.67
CA GLY A 370 9.79 -2.18 -3.75
C GLY A 370 10.39 -3.54 -3.46
N ASP A 371 10.50 -4.30 -4.55
CA ASP A 371 11.18 -5.57 -4.62
C ASP A 371 12.63 -5.34 -5.10
N ALA A 372 13.61 -5.89 -4.39
CA ALA A 372 15.02 -5.79 -4.75
C ALA A 372 15.48 -4.35 -5.03
N LEU A 373 15.30 -3.48 -4.03
CA LEU A 373 15.64 -2.06 -4.12
C LEU A 373 17.13 -1.81 -4.32
N ARG A 374 17.98 -2.76 -3.99
CA ARG A 374 19.41 -2.76 -4.29
C ARG A 374 19.79 -3.78 -5.35
N PHE A 375 20.82 -3.43 -6.07
CA PHE A 375 21.44 -4.27 -7.11
C PHE A 375 22.18 -5.48 -6.53
N SER A 376 21.94 -6.66 -7.08
CA SER A 376 22.52 -7.94 -6.60
C SER A 376 24.05 -8.03 -6.71
N GLY A 377 24.68 -7.21 -7.53
CA GLY A 377 26.14 -7.12 -7.69
C GLY A 377 26.77 -5.95 -6.92
N TYR A 378 25.98 -5.16 -6.24
CA TYR A 378 26.45 -4.02 -5.47
C TYR A 378 27.10 -4.50 -4.17
N ASN A 379 28.31 -4.07 -3.93
CA ASN A 379 29.00 -4.30 -2.67
C ASN A 379 28.91 -3.03 -1.84
N PRO A 380 27.89 -2.89 -0.98
CA PRO A 380 27.65 -1.66 -0.26
C PRO A 380 28.80 -1.36 0.70
N PRO A 381 29.28 -0.10 0.77
CA PRO A 381 30.37 0.28 1.64
C PRO A 381 30.07 0.11 3.14
N ASP A 382 28.79 -0.01 3.49
CA ASP A 382 28.33 -0.26 4.85
C ASP A 382 28.32 -1.76 5.23
N GLY A 383 28.72 -2.66 4.31
CA GLY A 383 28.62 -4.11 4.50
C GLY A 383 27.19 -4.64 4.53
N GLY A 384 26.21 -3.82 4.13
CA GLY A 384 24.79 -4.14 4.12
C GLY A 384 24.40 -5.15 3.04
N GLN A 385 23.12 -5.42 2.97
CA GLN A 385 22.55 -6.42 2.07
C GLN A 385 22.58 -5.99 0.61
N THR A 386 22.68 -6.97 -0.28
CA THR A 386 22.58 -6.74 -1.73
C THR A 386 21.13 -6.68 -2.20
N TYR A 387 20.20 -7.29 -1.46
CA TYR A 387 18.77 -7.22 -1.74
C TYR A 387 18.06 -6.50 -0.60
N ILE A 388 17.23 -5.53 -0.91
CA ILE A 388 16.37 -4.84 0.03
C ILE A 388 14.94 -4.97 -0.47
N TYR A 389 14.09 -5.53 0.34
CA TYR A 389 12.65 -5.58 0.16
C TYR A 389 12.01 -4.67 1.20
N GLY A 390 11.24 -3.70 0.75
CA GLY A 390 10.67 -2.73 1.67
C GLY A 390 10.23 -1.45 1.00
N ALA A 391 10.75 -0.30 1.44
CA ALA A 391 10.39 1.00 0.89
C ALA A 391 11.62 1.83 0.47
N ALA A 392 11.46 2.57 -0.61
CA ALA A 392 12.38 3.61 -1.05
C ALA A 392 11.77 4.98 -0.81
N GLY A 393 12.47 5.84 -0.07
CA GLY A 393 12.17 7.27 0.03
C GLY A 393 12.88 8.02 -1.09
N ILE A 394 12.12 8.53 -2.06
CA ILE A 394 12.61 9.11 -3.31
C ILE A 394 12.39 10.62 -3.26
N PRO A 395 13.41 11.47 -3.49
CA PRO A 395 13.21 12.89 -3.57
C PRO A 395 12.23 13.28 -4.67
N VAL A 396 11.26 14.13 -4.37
CA VAL A 396 10.27 14.64 -5.35
C VAL A 396 10.95 15.47 -6.44
N GLU A 397 12.00 16.21 -6.09
CA GLU A 397 12.74 17.02 -7.05
C GLU A 397 13.95 16.26 -7.61
N GLY A 398 13.99 16.10 -8.91
CA GLY A 398 15.20 15.73 -9.63
C GLY A 398 15.52 14.25 -9.77
N ASN A 399 14.60 13.37 -9.45
CA ASN A 399 14.81 11.92 -9.56
C ASN A 399 14.14 11.32 -10.81
N SER A 400 14.29 11.97 -11.95
CA SER A 400 13.95 11.30 -13.21
C SER A 400 14.86 10.09 -13.41
N ILE A 401 14.34 9.02 -13.97
CA ILE A 401 15.18 7.89 -14.39
C ILE A 401 16.23 8.39 -15.37
N ASP A 402 17.49 8.31 -14.99
CA ASP A 402 18.58 8.33 -15.96
C ASP A 402 18.96 6.87 -16.26
N PRO A 403 18.51 6.32 -17.40
CA PRO A 403 18.81 4.95 -17.77
C PRO A 403 20.30 4.72 -18.03
N THR A 404 21.11 5.78 -18.08
CA THR A 404 22.55 5.69 -18.33
C THR A 404 23.38 5.66 -17.05
N SER A 405 22.78 5.96 -15.90
CA SER A 405 23.46 5.94 -14.60
C SER A 405 22.96 4.79 -13.72
N PRO A 406 23.69 3.69 -13.63
CA PRO A 406 23.28 2.54 -12.81
C PRO A 406 23.21 2.86 -11.31
N ASP A 407 23.90 3.91 -10.87
CA ASP A 407 23.97 4.28 -9.45
C ASP A 407 23.03 5.44 -9.09
N TYR A 408 22.31 5.99 -10.04
CA TYR A 408 21.52 7.22 -9.84
C TYR A 408 20.47 7.06 -8.77
N VAL A 409 19.68 5.99 -8.83
CA VAL A 409 18.63 5.71 -7.85
C VAL A 409 19.22 5.46 -6.46
N GLN A 410 20.34 4.76 -6.39
CA GLN A 410 20.98 4.43 -5.12
C GLN A 410 21.57 5.66 -4.40
N ILE A 411 22.00 6.66 -5.16
CA ILE A 411 22.62 7.87 -4.59
C ILE A 411 21.57 8.82 -4.01
N THR A 412 20.36 8.86 -4.60
CA THR A 412 19.35 9.86 -4.28
C THR A 412 18.22 9.35 -3.40
N SER A 413 18.11 8.05 -3.22
CA SER A 413 17.02 7.41 -2.47
C SER A 413 17.48 6.90 -1.10
N ILE A 414 16.54 6.82 -0.18
CA ILE A 414 16.72 6.21 1.14
C ILE A 414 16.00 4.87 1.10
N TYR A 415 16.64 3.78 1.55
CA TYR A 415 16.04 2.46 1.57
C TYR A 415 15.74 2.00 2.99
N VAL A 416 14.54 1.47 3.19
CA VAL A 416 14.12 0.80 4.42
C VAL A 416 13.94 -0.67 4.13
N ASP A 417 14.68 -1.51 4.82
CA ASP A 417 14.58 -2.96 4.75
C ASP A 417 13.60 -3.47 5.81
N VAL A 418 12.58 -4.18 5.39
CA VAL A 418 11.48 -4.60 6.28
C VAL A 418 11.87 -5.71 7.24
N ASN A 419 12.79 -6.58 6.83
CA ASN A 419 13.06 -7.80 7.60
C ASN A 419 14.48 -7.94 8.14
N TYR A 420 15.39 -7.09 7.67
CA TYR A 420 16.77 -7.08 8.15
C TYR A 420 17.51 -8.44 8.07
N THR A 421 17.09 -9.33 7.19
CA THR A 421 17.71 -10.64 7.04
C THR A 421 18.72 -10.67 5.92
N ILE A 422 19.86 -11.32 6.16
CA ILE A 422 21.00 -11.38 5.23
C ILE A 422 20.73 -12.39 4.08
N VAL A 423 19.64 -13.09 4.10
CA VAL A 423 19.37 -14.19 3.19
C VAL A 423 18.25 -13.81 2.24
N SER A 424 18.49 -14.06 0.95
CA SER A 424 17.54 -13.87 -0.14
C SER A 424 16.09 -13.93 0.32
N ASP A 425 15.52 -12.78 0.50
CA ASP A 425 14.13 -12.65 0.82
C ASP A 425 13.32 -12.60 -0.45
N GLN A 426 12.24 -13.28 -0.49
CA GLN A 426 11.44 -13.41 -1.69
C GLN A 426 10.01 -13.04 -1.38
N GLY A 427 9.57 -11.96 -1.99
CA GLY A 427 8.16 -11.72 -2.17
C GLY A 427 7.50 -10.87 -1.10
N GLU A 428 8.21 -9.92 -0.58
CA GLU A 428 7.66 -8.96 0.36
C GLU A 428 7.53 -7.61 -0.29
N GLY A 429 6.32 -7.16 -0.43
CA GLY A 429 6.03 -5.86 -0.98
C GLY A 429 4.57 -5.63 -1.07
#